data_49b371a3d63bcbc8e01f89e4c4c15098
#
_entry.id   49b371a3d63bcbc8e01f89e4c4c15098
#
_cell.length_a   1.000
_cell.length_b   1.000
_cell.length_c   1.000
_cell.angle_alpha   90.00
_cell.angle_beta   90.00
_cell.angle_gamma   90.00
#
_symmetry.space_group_name_H-M   'P 1'
#
loop_
_entity.id
_entity.type
_entity.pdbx_description
1 polymer ?
#
loop_
_entity_poly.entity_id
_entity_poly.type
_entity_poly.pdbx_seq_one_letter_code
_entity_poly.pdbx_strand_id
1 'polypeptide(L)'
;MLHKKMLLLLATALLITSALAGCSDVQVQNIPSTATTRFPEKPITVIVPFGVGGGLDLTARSLEKFAPKYLGQPLTIVNRPGGAGTIGWNELAGANPDGYTIGITGIDMLLLPLYGSVKYDYPIALAPIAQVAATPMVLAVQTNKPWQTLTELIDYARQHPGELKFGHGGVGSFPHLLGEMVAQTASVTIEQVPFSGASEATAALLGGHVHLSFVNPMVIREHVKNGTIRILAVTGEQRLPDPALAQTPTFKEQGLDITLTNWYGIAVPKETPPQIKKKLAEGFKNIISDPEFTSNMSNIGLPVQYLGPQETQDKWLADKQKITLTLKDTGILEKIRNQRK
;
A
#
# COMPACT_ATOMS: atom_id res chain seq x y z
N MET A 1 -92.65 7.46 -30.43
CA MET A 1 -91.35 7.64 -31.18
C MET A 1 -90.21 8.03 -30.30
N LEU A 2 -90.36 8.60 -29.13
CA LEU A 2 -89.30 9.08 -28.25
C LEU A 2 -88.54 7.92 -27.56
N HIS A 3 -89.22 6.85 -27.18
CA HIS A 3 -88.61 5.73 -26.47
C HIS A 3 -87.61 4.87 -27.30
N LYS A 4 -87.89 4.75 -28.62
CA LYS A 4 -86.97 4.03 -29.53
C LYS A 4 -85.64 4.78 -29.80
N LYS A 5 -85.68 6.13 -29.80
CA LYS A 5 -84.44 6.95 -29.98
C LYS A 5 -83.62 6.99 -28.73
N MET A 6 -84.19 6.88 -27.54
CA MET A 6 -83.52 6.86 -26.27
C MET A 6 -82.85 5.50 -26.02
N LEU A 7 -83.42 4.37 -26.49
CA LEU A 7 -82.81 3.05 -26.41
C LEU A 7 -81.61 2.91 -27.36
N LEU A 8 -81.64 3.58 -28.53
CA LEU A 8 -80.49 3.55 -29.48
C LEU A 8 -79.29 4.37 -28.99
N LEU A 9 -79.55 5.47 -28.29
CA LEU A 9 -78.52 6.30 -27.70
C LEU A 9 -77.84 5.63 -26.48
N LEU A 10 -78.56 4.85 -25.69
CA LEU A 10 -77.99 4.06 -24.59
C LEU A 10 -77.21 2.87 -25.10
N ALA A 11 -77.56 2.24 -26.20
CA ALA A 11 -76.88 1.12 -26.80
C ALA A 11 -75.52 1.56 -27.44
N THR A 12 -75.43 2.77 -28.00
CA THR A 12 -74.22 3.34 -28.58
C THR A 12 -73.27 3.86 -27.49
N ALA A 13 -73.77 4.34 -26.35
CA ALA A 13 -72.98 4.74 -25.24
C ALA A 13 -72.31 3.54 -24.52
N LEU A 14 -72.94 2.37 -24.50
CA LEU A 14 -72.39 1.16 -23.87
C LEU A 14 -71.35 0.46 -24.74
N LEU A 15 -71.32 0.67 -26.04
CA LEU A 15 -70.31 0.14 -26.97
C LEU A 15 -68.99 0.97 -27.00
N ILE A 16 -69.04 2.23 -26.59
CA ILE A 16 -67.88 3.11 -26.56
C ILE A 16 -67.10 2.94 -25.27
N THR A 17 -67.69 2.48 -24.16
CA THR A 17 -67.05 2.24 -22.88
C THR A 17 -66.24 0.92 -22.79
N SER A 18 -66.50 -0.04 -23.69
CA SER A 18 -65.77 -1.31 -23.74
C SER A 18 -64.51 -1.27 -24.60
N ALA A 19 -64.25 -0.19 -25.34
CA ALA A 19 -63.05 -0.02 -26.17
C ALA A 19 -61.89 0.70 -25.46
N LEU A 20 -62.07 1.19 -24.23
CA LEU A 20 -61.06 1.92 -23.44
C LEU A 20 -60.44 1.11 -22.29
N ALA A 21 -60.80 -0.18 -22.11
CA ALA A 21 -60.29 -1.04 -21.05
C ALA A 21 -59.19 -2.01 -21.54
N GLY A 22 -58.54 -1.73 -22.67
CA GLY A 22 -57.52 -2.57 -23.29
C GLY A 22 -56.13 -1.94 -23.32
N CYS A 23 -55.83 -0.99 -22.43
CA CYS A 23 -54.42 -0.65 -22.13
C CYS A 23 -53.92 -1.67 -21.12
N SER A 24 -53.44 -2.81 -21.61
CA SER A 24 -52.55 -3.69 -20.86
C SER A 24 -51.39 -2.85 -20.36
N ASP A 25 -51.22 -2.78 -19.04
CA ASP A 25 -49.97 -2.42 -18.42
C ASP A 25 -48.88 -3.30 -19.04
N VAL A 26 -48.15 -2.75 -20.01
CA VAL A 26 -46.86 -3.26 -20.37
C VAL A 26 -45.99 -2.93 -19.13
N GLN A 27 -45.98 -3.89 -18.19
CA GLN A 27 -44.94 -3.93 -17.21
C GLN A 27 -43.64 -4.00 -18.02
N VAL A 28 -42.99 -2.84 -18.14
CA VAL A 28 -41.59 -2.79 -18.48
C VAL A 28 -40.92 -3.53 -17.33
N GLN A 29 -40.75 -4.85 -17.51
CA GLN A 29 -39.84 -5.58 -16.68
C GLN A 29 -38.52 -4.84 -16.84
N ASN A 30 -38.14 -4.10 -15.82
CA ASN A 30 -36.76 -3.71 -15.59
C ASN A 30 -35.98 -5.00 -15.51
N ILE A 31 -35.63 -5.55 -16.67
CA ILE A 31 -34.54 -6.53 -16.76
C ILE A 31 -33.32 -5.76 -16.25
N PRO A 32 -32.79 -6.10 -15.08
CA PRO A 32 -31.56 -5.48 -14.68
C PRO A 32 -30.61 -5.79 -15.83
N SER A 33 -30.18 -4.73 -16.52
CA SER A 33 -29.13 -4.82 -17.54
C SER A 33 -27.92 -5.42 -16.83
N THR A 34 -27.78 -6.73 -16.91
CA THR A 34 -26.50 -7.39 -16.72
C THR A 34 -25.66 -7.04 -17.94
N ALA A 35 -25.41 -5.74 -18.13
CA ALA A 35 -24.30 -5.31 -18.93
C ALA A 35 -23.09 -5.93 -18.22
N THR A 36 -22.66 -7.08 -18.69
CA THR A 36 -21.34 -7.63 -18.41
C THR A 36 -20.37 -6.54 -18.83
N THR A 37 -19.99 -5.70 -17.86
CA THR A 37 -19.00 -4.68 -18.10
C THR A 37 -17.78 -5.41 -18.62
N ARG A 38 -17.44 -5.19 -19.88
CA ARG A 38 -16.22 -5.72 -20.53
C ARG A 38 -15.01 -4.98 -19.94
N PHE A 39 -14.79 -5.18 -18.65
CA PHE A 39 -13.64 -4.63 -17.93
C PHE A 39 -12.61 -5.73 -17.75
N PRO A 40 -11.29 -5.43 -17.96
CA PRO A 40 -10.78 -4.21 -18.60
C PRO A 40 -10.72 -4.33 -20.13
N GLU A 41 -10.94 -3.22 -20.85
CA GLU A 41 -10.84 -3.12 -22.31
C GLU A 41 -9.63 -2.30 -22.78
N LYS A 42 -8.93 -1.67 -21.85
CA LYS A 42 -7.75 -0.83 -22.08
C LYS A 42 -6.73 -1.02 -20.95
N PRO A 43 -5.47 -0.58 -21.12
CA PRO A 43 -4.46 -0.63 -20.08
C PRO A 43 -4.93 0.00 -18.75
N ILE A 44 -4.48 -0.59 -17.63
CA ILE A 44 -4.77 -0.13 -16.28
C ILE A 44 -3.56 0.65 -15.76
N THR A 45 -3.77 1.89 -15.33
CA THR A 45 -2.72 2.71 -14.71
C THR A 45 -2.50 2.30 -13.27
N VAL A 46 -1.25 2.09 -12.88
CA VAL A 46 -0.83 1.77 -11.50
C VAL A 46 -0.03 2.93 -10.94
N ILE A 47 -0.59 3.63 -9.98
CA ILE A 47 0.12 4.70 -9.26
C ILE A 47 1.04 4.07 -8.22
N VAL A 48 2.34 4.42 -8.30
CA VAL A 48 3.36 4.08 -7.30
C VAL A 48 3.75 5.38 -6.58
N PRO A 49 3.49 5.52 -5.26
CA PRO A 49 3.63 6.79 -4.53
C PRO A 49 5.06 7.17 -4.17
N PHE A 50 6.05 6.42 -4.62
CA PHE A 50 7.48 6.64 -4.38
C PHE A 50 8.30 6.54 -5.66
N GLY A 51 9.59 6.88 -5.57
CA GLY A 51 10.56 6.77 -6.66
C GLY A 51 10.80 5.34 -7.13
N VAL A 52 11.43 5.23 -8.29
CA VAL A 52 11.77 3.95 -8.94
C VAL A 52 12.75 3.13 -8.08
N GLY A 53 12.59 1.80 -8.09
CA GLY A 53 13.50 0.83 -7.47
C GLY A 53 13.27 0.58 -5.98
N GLY A 54 12.31 1.26 -5.33
CA GLY A 54 11.85 0.93 -3.98
C GLY A 54 10.90 -0.28 -3.96
N GLY A 55 10.59 -0.81 -2.77
CA GLY A 55 9.76 -2.01 -2.63
C GLY A 55 8.38 -1.91 -3.28
N LEU A 56 7.73 -0.73 -3.23
CA LEU A 56 6.45 -0.50 -3.90
C LEU A 56 6.59 -0.54 -5.43
N ASP A 57 7.64 0.07 -5.99
CA ASP A 57 7.90 0.06 -7.43
C ASP A 57 8.26 -1.34 -7.93
N LEU A 58 9.11 -2.05 -7.22
CA LEU A 58 9.48 -3.44 -7.54
C LEU A 58 8.25 -4.36 -7.52
N THR A 59 7.35 -4.18 -6.56
CA THR A 59 6.07 -4.92 -6.49
C THR A 59 5.21 -4.62 -7.72
N ALA A 60 5.04 -3.35 -8.09
CA ALA A 60 4.26 -2.94 -9.26
C ALA A 60 4.80 -3.56 -10.55
N ARG A 61 6.13 -3.48 -10.78
CA ARG A 61 6.79 -4.02 -11.98
C ARG A 61 6.77 -5.54 -12.03
N SER A 62 6.80 -6.20 -10.89
CA SER A 62 6.63 -7.65 -10.83
C SER A 62 5.22 -8.06 -11.28
N LEU A 63 4.18 -7.33 -10.85
CA LEU A 63 2.79 -7.56 -11.27
C LEU A 63 2.56 -7.23 -12.76
N GLU A 64 3.20 -6.16 -13.27
CA GLU A 64 3.09 -5.69 -14.66
C GLU A 64 3.36 -6.81 -15.65
N LYS A 65 4.41 -7.61 -15.42
CA LYS A 65 4.84 -8.70 -16.29
C LYS A 65 3.77 -9.76 -16.50
N PHE A 66 2.92 -10.01 -15.50
CA PHE A 66 1.90 -11.08 -15.51
C PHE A 66 0.48 -10.56 -15.85
N ALA A 67 0.27 -9.26 -15.82
CA ALA A 67 -1.05 -8.65 -16.00
C ALA A 67 -1.74 -9.02 -17.32
N PRO A 68 -1.08 -9.04 -18.50
CA PRO A 68 -1.74 -9.41 -19.74
C PRO A 68 -2.34 -10.83 -19.70
N LYS A 69 -1.67 -11.77 -19.02
CA LYS A 69 -2.11 -13.17 -18.89
C LYS A 69 -3.36 -13.30 -18.02
N TYR A 70 -3.44 -12.55 -16.93
CA TYR A 70 -4.46 -12.76 -15.89
C TYR A 70 -5.53 -11.67 -15.82
N LEU A 71 -5.21 -10.45 -16.24
CA LEU A 71 -6.16 -9.33 -16.30
C LEU A 71 -6.67 -9.09 -17.75
N GLY A 72 -6.00 -9.67 -18.76
CA GLY A 72 -6.32 -9.45 -20.17
C GLY A 72 -5.87 -8.11 -20.73
N GLN A 73 -5.27 -7.23 -19.90
CA GLN A 73 -4.75 -5.93 -20.30
C GLN A 73 -3.42 -5.66 -19.56
N PRO A 74 -2.51 -4.88 -20.16
CA PRO A 74 -1.27 -4.51 -19.52
C PRO A 74 -1.51 -3.50 -18.39
N LEU A 75 -0.57 -3.46 -17.43
CA LEU A 75 -0.45 -2.40 -16.45
C LEU A 75 0.50 -1.32 -16.99
N THR A 76 0.20 -0.05 -16.70
CA THR A 76 1.08 1.09 -16.97
C THR A 76 1.53 1.68 -15.65
N ILE A 77 2.80 1.51 -15.29
CA ILE A 77 3.35 1.95 -14.01
C ILE A 77 3.70 3.44 -14.06
N VAL A 78 3.17 4.21 -13.11
CA VAL A 78 3.40 5.65 -13.01
C VAL A 78 3.87 6.00 -11.61
N ASN A 79 5.14 6.40 -11.46
CA ASN A 79 5.69 6.86 -10.20
C ASN A 79 5.23 8.30 -9.91
N ARG A 80 4.72 8.54 -8.69
CA ARG A 80 4.26 9.84 -8.17
C ARG A 80 4.88 10.10 -6.81
N PRO A 81 6.20 10.34 -6.74
CA PRO A 81 6.89 10.55 -5.49
C PRO A 81 6.56 11.90 -4.87
N GLY A 82 6.81 12.03 -3.57
CA GLY A 82 6.72 13.28 -2.81
C GLY A 82 5.79 13.20 -1.61
N GLY A 83 6.10 14.00 -0.57
CA GLY A 83 5.36 14.06 0.68
C GLY A 83 5.27 12.72 1.44
N ALA A 84 6.31 11.88 1.35
CA ALA A 84 6.30 10.51 1.87
C ALA A 84 5.17 9.64 1.29
N GLY A 85 4.80 9.88 0.02
CA GLY A 85 3.74 9.15 -0.69
C GLY A 85 2.39 9.87 -0.76
N THR A 86 2.21 10.99 -0.06
CA THR A 86 0.92 11.72 -0.06
C THR A 86 0.50 12.18 -1.45
N ILE A 87 1.43 12.54 -2.34
CA ILE A 87 1.12 12.97 -3.71
C ILE A 87 0.44 11.82 -4.46
N GLY A 88 1.07 10.64 -4.51
CA GLY A 88 0.53 9.50 -5.25
C GLY A 88 -0.78 8.96 -4.65
N TRP A 89 -0.88 8.82 -3.32
CA TRP A 89 -2.11 8.34 -2.71
C TRP A 89 -3.26 9.35 -2.77
N ASN A 90 -3.00 10.66 -2.76
CA ASN A 90 -4.03 11.67 -3.02
C ASN A 90 -4.54 11.59 -4.47
N GLU A 91 -3.65 11.38 -5.44
CA GLU A 91 -4.02 11.15 -6.84
C GLU A 91 -4.88 9.88 -6.97
N LEU A 92 -4.47 8.77 -6.36
CA LEU A 92 -5.23 7.52 -6.35
C LEU A 92 -6.62 7.69 -5.72
N ALA A 93 -6.68 8.27 -4.51
CA ALA A 93 -7.95 8.43 -3.79
C ALA A 93 -8.94 9.38 -4.50
N GLY A 94 -8.42 10.32 -5.29
CA GLY A 94 -9.22 11.24 -6.11
C GLY A 94 -9.46 10.77 -7.54
N ALA A 95 -8.96 9.60 -7.94
CA ALA A 95 -9.14 9.09 -9.30
C ALA A 95 -10.58 8.63 -9.56
N ASN A 96 -10.96 8.54 -10.84
CA ASN A 96 -12.24 7.98 -11.24
C ASN A 96 -12.40 6.54 -10.73
N PRO A 97 -13.52 6.18 -10.09
CA PRO A 97 -13.71 4.85 -9.53
C PRO A 97 -14.18 3.83 -10.60
N ASP A 98 -13.52 3.82 -11.76
CA ASP A 98 -13.85 2.96 -12.90
C ASP A 98 -12.92 1.73 -13.02
N GLY A 99 -11.95 1.58 -12.10
CA GLY A 99 -11.00 0.48 -12.06
C GLY A 99 -9.80 0.64 -12.98
N TYR A 100 -9.72 1.68 -13.82
CA TYR A 100 -8.57 1.91 -14.71
C TYR A 100 -7.43 2.70 -14.07
N THR A 101 -7.66 3.22 -12.87
CA THR A 101 -6.60 3.76 -12.01
C THR A 101 -6.60 2.98 -10.70
N ILE A 102 -5.52 2.25 -10.47
CA ILE A 102 -5.26 1.50 -9.23
C ILE A 102 -3.95 2.00 -8.64
N GLY A 103 -3.61 1.59 -7.43
CA GLY A 103 -2.33 2.01 -6.83
C GLY A 103 -1.73 0.95 -5.94
N ILE A 104 -0.40 1.02 -5.81
CA ILE A 104 0.34 0.23 -4.84
C ILE A 104 0.22 0.89 -3.47
N THR A 105 -0.08 0.09 -2.46
CA THR A 105 -0.20 0.50 -1.06
C THR A 105 0.90 -0.12 -0.21
N GLY A 106 1.23 0.55 0.88
CA GLY A 106 2.15 0.09 1.90
C GLY A 106 1.76 0.66 3.26
N ILE A 107 2.46 0.25 4.30
CA ILE A 107 2.17 0.65 5.68
C ILE A 107 2.17 2.18 5.86
N ASP A 108 2.95 2.90 5.07
CA ASP A 108 3.03 4.37 5.10
C ASP A 108 1.66 5.05 4.94
N MET A 109 0.76 4.48 4.14
CA MET A 109 -0.58 5.04 3.95
C MET A 109 -1.44 5.03 5.23
N LEU A 110 -1.10 4.16 6.20
CA LEU A 110 -1.77 4.14 7.50
C LEU A 110 -1.20 5.21 8.45
N LEU A 111 0.08 5.54 8.27
CA LEU A 111 0.83 6.46 9.11
C LEU A 111 0.48 7.92 8.82
N LEU A 112 0.44 8.28 7.55
CA LEU A 112 0.30 9.67 7.10
C LEU A 112 -0.94 10.38 7.63
N PRO A 113 -2.14 9.76 7.67
CA PRO A 113 -3.32 10.38 8.27
C PRO A 113 -3.17 10.64 9.77
N LEU A 114 -2.34 9.87 10.48
CA LEU A 114 -2.09 10.07 11.91
C LEU A 114 -1.28 11.33 12.18
N TYR A 115 -0.38 11.68 11.26
CA TYR A 115 0.46 12.88 11.39
C TYR A 115 -0.28 14.17 11.01
N GLY A 116 -1.46 14.07 10.38
CA GLY A 116 -2.19 15.22 9.84
C GLY A 116 -1.67 15.67 8.46
N SER A 117 -2.25 16.73 7.93
CA SER A 117 -1.84 17.35 6.64
C SER A 117 -1.99 16.44 5.42
N VAL A 118 -2.97 15.53 5.42
CA VAL A 118 -3.35 14.72 4.25
C VAL A 118 -4.77 15.08 3.79
N LYS A 119 -5.01 15.00 2.49
CA LYS A 119 -6.32 15.30 1.90
C LYS A 119 -7.36 14.21 2.20
N TYR A 120 -6.92 12.96 2.34
CA TYR A 120 -7.78 11.79 2.55
C TYR A 120 -7.29 10.94 3.72
N ASP A 121 -8.21 10.33 4.47
CA ASP A 121 -7.89 9.16 5.31
C ASP A 121 -7.86 7.95 4.38
N TYR A 122 -6.66 7.55 3.92
CA TYR A 122 -6.48 6.54 2.87
C TYR A 122 -7.14 5.20 3.18
N PRO A 123 -7.07 4.63 4.42
CA PRO A 123 -7.81 3.42 4.77
C PRO A 123 -9.33 3.50 4.61
N ILE A 124 -9.87 4.72 4.59
CA ILE A 124 -11.30 4.99 4.38
C ILE A 124 -11.58 5.30 2.91
N ALA A 125 -10.73 6.09 2.27
CA ALA A 125 -10.91 6.55 0.89
C ALA A 125 -10.56 5.50 -0.17
N LEU A 126 -9.85 4.43 0.20
CA LEU A 126 -9.43 3.34 -0.67
C LEU A 126 -10.09 2.03 -0.28
N ALA A 127 -10.26 1.15 -1.25
CA ALA A 127 -10.66 -0.23 -1.06
C ALA A 127 -9.50 -1.17 -1.44
N PRO A 128 -9.06 -2.07 -0.55
CA PRO A 128 -8.00 -3.02 -0.86
C PRO A 128 -8.49 -4.04 -1.89
N ILE A 129 -7.60 -4.42 -2.78
CA ILE A 129 -7.79 -5.51 -3.75
C ILE A 129 -7.03 -6.75 -3.29
N ALA A 130 -5.79 -6.59 -2.83
CA ALA A 130 -4.99 -7.65 -2.25
C ALA A 130 -3.78 -7.09 -1.52
N GLN A 131 -3.30 -7.78 -0.49
CA GLN A 131 -1.90 -7.74 -0.09
C GLN A 131 -1.11 -8.72 -0.98
N VAL A 132 0.05 -8.32 -1.44
CA VAL A 132 0.92 -9.09 -2.34
C VAL A 132 2.06 -9.73 -1.58
N ALA A 133 2.78 -8.93 -0.80
CA ALA A 133 3.98 -9.33 -0.09
C ALA A 133 4.09 -8.62 1.26
N ALA A 134 4.87 -9.19 2.17
CA ALA A 134 5.29 -8.52 3.39
C ALA A 134 6.73 -8.92 3.72
N THR A 135 7.50 -7.96 4.26
CA THR A 135 8.87 -8.19 4.67
C THR A 135 9.25 -7.22 5.79
N PRO A 136 9.98 -7.66 6.81
CA PRO A 136 10.54 -6.75 7.79
C PRO A 136 11.57 -5.82 7.15
N MET A 137 11.85 -4.70 7.78
CA MET A 137 12.95 -3.80 7.42
C MET A 137 14.21 -4.18 8.18
N VAL A 138 15.34 -3.74 7.68
CA VAL A 138 16.62 -3.93 8.36
C VAL A 138 17.32 -2.61 8.58
N LEU A 139 18.00 -2.49 9.71
CA LEU A 139 18.90 -1.39 10.00
C LEU A 139 20.26 -1.68 9.38
N ALA A 140 20.64 -0.89 8.39
CA ALA A 140 21.85 -1.04 7.61
C ALA A 140 22.86 0.08 7.88
N VAL A 141 24.15 -0.29 7.93
CA VAL A 141 25.30 0.62 8.03
C VAL A 141 26.39 0.20 7.04
N GLN A 142 27.32 1.10 6.70
CA GLN A 142 28.51 0.72 5.93
C GLN A 142 29.46 -0.14 6.80
N THR A 143 30.09 -1.14 6.21
CA THR A 143 31.03 -2.04 6.93
C THR A 143 32.34 -1.37 7.39
N ASN A 144 32.72 -0.26 6.73
CA ASN A 144 33.90 0.53 7.13
C ASN A 144 33.66 1.41 8.38
N LYS A 145 32.46 1.42 8.93
CA LYS A 145 32.12 2.11 10.18
C LYS A 145 32.52 1.22 11.38
N PRO A 146 32.83 1.81 12.54
CA PRO A 146 33.33 1.06 13.68
C PRO A 146 32.28 0.12 14.31
N TRP A 147 30.99 0.36 14.08
CA TRP A 147 29.89 -0.37 14.72
C TRP A 147 29.71 -1.75 14.09
N GLN A 148 29.92 -2.80 14.86
CA GLN A 148 29.72 -4.20 14.46
C GLN A 148 28.31 -4.68 14.88
N THR A 149 27.76 -4.08 15.93
CA THR A 149 26.48 -4.45 16.57
C THR A 149 25.58 -3.24 16.77
N LEU A 150 24.27 -3.49 17.00
CA LEU A 150 23.32 -2.45 17.35
C LEU A 150 23.73 -1.74 18.65
N THR A 151 24.21 -2.49 19.64
CA THR A 151 24.68 -1.94 20.92
C THR A 151 25.80 -0.92 20.71
N GLU A 152 26.82 -1.27 19.92
CA GLU A 152 27.93 -0.34 19.62
C GLU A 152 27.47 0.93 18.89
N LEU A 153 26.50 0.80 17.97
CA LEU A 153 25.88 1.96 17.30
C LEU A 153 25.15 2.87 18.31
N ILE A 154 24.37 2.27 19.21
CA ILE A 154 23.62 3.01 20.24
C ILE A 154 24.57 3.68 21.23
N ASP A 155 25.61 2.99 21.67
CA ASP A 155 26.61 3.54 22.60
C ASP A 155 27.37 4.69 21.95
N TYR A 156 27.71 4.58 20.68
CA TYR A 156 28.28 5.70 19.91
C TYR A 156 27.32 6.88 19.85
N ALA A 157 26.05 6.66 19.50
CA ALA A 157 25.03 7.71 19.44
C ALA A 157 24.83 8.42 20.80
N ARG A 158 25.00 7.68 21.91
CA ARG A 158 24.87 8.22 23.27
C ARG A 158 26.07 9.11 23.63
N GLN A 159 27.28 8.73 23.18
CA GLN A 159 28.50 9.52 23.38
C GLN A 159 28.63 10.72 22.45
N HIS A 160 27.95 10.67 21.28
CA HIS A 160 28.02 11.67 20.21
C HIS A 160 26.61 12.10 19.78
N PRO A 161 25.85 12.81 20.64
CA PRO A 161 24.46 13.20 20.35
C PRO A 161 24.34 14.05 19.09
N GLY A 162 23.49 13.62 18.13
CA GLY A 162 23.22 14.34 16.86
C GLY A 162 24.29 14.18 15.77
N GLU A 163 25.39 13.45 16.02
CA GLU A 163 26.41 13.21 15.00
C GLU A 163 25.94 12.16 13.97
N LEU A 164 25.20 11.14 14.42
CA LEU A 164 24.68 10.13 13.53
C LEU A 164 23.51 10.67 12.69
N LYS A 165 23.50 10.30 11.40
CA LYS A 165 22.45 10.66 10.45
C LYS A 165 21.79 9.40 9.89
N PHE A 166 20.45 9.35 9.89
CA PHE A 166 19.72 8.28 9.22
C PHE A 166 18.94 8.78 8.00
N GLY A 167 19.07 8.04 6.90
CA GLY A 167 18.37 8.32 5.65
C GLY A 167 17.02 7.61 5.58
N HIS A 168 16.01 8.30 5.01
CA HIS A 168 14.67 7.74 4.85
C HIS A 168 13.90 8.35 3.68
N GLY A 169 12.79 7.74 3.26
CA GLY A 169 11.99 8.13 2.09
C GLY A 169 11.00 9.29 2.31
N GLY A 170 11.38 10.27 3.14
CA GLY A 170 10.56 11.45 3.47
C GLY A 170 9.99 11.42 4.88
N VAL A 171 9.76 12.61 5.46
CA VAL A 171 9.25 12.77 6.83
C VAL A 171 7.85 12.16 6.95
N GLY A 172 7.68 11.22 7.86
CA GLY A 172 6.46 10.46 8.09
C GLY A 172 6.39 9.13 7.33
N SER A 173 7.43 8.76 6.55
CA SER A 173 7.54 7.43 5.96
C SER A 173 7.82 6.36 7.02
N PHE A 174 7.58 5.10 6.68
CA PHE A 174 7.83 3.99 7.60
C PHE A 174 9.30 3.88 8.04
N PRO A 175 10.32 4.02 7.15
CA PRO A 175 11.71 4.10 7.58
C PRO A 175 12.00 5.27 8.54
N HIS A 176 11.32 6.43 8.35
CA HIS A 176 11.45 7.55 9.28
C HIS A 176 10.91 7.19 10.66
N LEU A 177 9.70 6.60 10.72
CA LEU A 177 9.14 6.11 11.99
C LEU A 177 10.09 5.15 12.71
N LEU A 178 10.69 4.20 12.00
CA LEU A 178 11.62 3.23 12.59
C LEU A 178 12.86 3.91 13.19
N GLY A 179 13.40 4.92 12.50
CA GLY A 179 14.53 5.72 13.02
C GLY A 179 14.16 6.46 14.30
N GLU A 180 12.98 7.08 14.33
CA GLU A 180 12.47 7.76 15.53
C GLU A 180 12.19 6.79 16.69
N MET A 181 11.67 5.58 16.38
CA MET A 181 11.48 4.53 17.39
C MET A 181 12.79 4.08 18.00
N VAL A 182 13.83 3.85 17.20
CA VAL A 182 15.17 3.50 17.73
C VAL A 182 15.72 4.63 18.58
N ALA A 183 15.68 5.86 18.10
CA ALA A 183 16.17 7.02 18.84
C ALA A 183 15.45 7.19 20.20
N GLN A 184 14.14 7.04 20.21
CA GLN A 184 13.30 7.16 21.41
C GLN A 184 13.54 5.99 22.38
N THR A 185 13.49 4.73 21.90
CA THR A 185 13.61 3.54 22.76
C THR A 185 15.02 3.44 23.37
N ALA A 186 16.05 3.80 22.59
CA ALA A 186 17.45 3.80 23.08
C ALA A 186 17.84 5.09 23.83
N SER A 187 16.94 6.09 23.90
CA SER A 187 17.21 7.41 24.51
C SER A 187 18.46 8.08 23.92
N VAL A 188 18.56 8.14 22.59
CA VAL A 188 19.67 8.75 21.85
C VAL A 188 19.16 9.77 20.83
N THR A 189 20.04 10.69 20.41
CA THR A 189 19.76 11.68 19.36
C THR A 189 20.43 11.26 18.06
N ILE A 190 19.63 11.03 17.02
CA ILE A 190 20.06 10.72 15.66
C ILE A 190 19.37 11.70 14.71
N GLU A 191 20.14 12.36 13.84
CA GLU A 191 19.61 13.33 12.88
C GLU A 191 18.93 12.60 11.71
N GLN A 192 17.74 13.03 11.33
CA GLN A 192 17.02 12.47 10.18
C GLN A 192 17.35 13.24 8.89
N VAL A 193 17.50 12.51 7.76
CA VAL A 193 17.77 13.08 6.44
C VAL A 193 16.76 12.52 5.43
N PRO A 194 15.82 13.36 4.94
CA PRO A 194 14.78 12.92 4.01
C PRO A 194 15.28 12.85 2.57
N PHE A 195 14.84 11.82 1.85
CA PHE A 195 15.01 11.61 0.42
C PHE A 195 13.65 11.37 -0.26
N SER A 196 13.59 11.31 -1.59
CA SER A 196 12.34 11.06 -2.32
C SER A 196 11.88 9.59 -2.30
N GLY A 197 12.73 8.68 -1.80
CA GLY A 197 12.42 7.26 -1.69
C GLY A 197 13.57 6.41 -1.14
N ALA A 198 13.31 5.11 -1.00
CA ALA A 198 14.27 4.15 -0.42
C ALA A 198 15.56 4.02 -1.25
N SER A 199 15.46 4.12 -2.58
CA SER A 199 16.65 3.99 -3.46
C SER A 199 17.65 5.12 -3.27
N GLU A 200 17.17 6.36 -3.15
CA GLU A 200 18.04 7.53 -2.88
C GLU A 200 18.64 7.46 -1.47
N ALA A 201 17.84 7.08 -0.45
CA ALA A 201 18.34 6.88 0.90
C ALA A 201 19.43 5.79 0.95
N THR A 202 19.25 4.70 0.19
CA THR A 202 20.24 3.62 0.07
C THR A 202 21.51 4.11 -0.65
N ALA A 203 21.38 4.87 -1.73
CA ALA A 203 22.52 5.46 -2.42
C ALA A 203 23.30 6.42 -1.50
N ALA A 204 22.58 7.23 -0.71
CA ALA A 204 23.21 8.11 0.29
C ALA A 204 23.93 7.33 1.39
N LEU A 205 23.41 6.17 1.84
CA LEU A 205 24.10 5.28 2.77
C LEU A 205 25.37 4.71 2.14
N LEU A 206 25.29 4.21 0.91
CA LEU A 206 26.44 3.66 0.18
C LEU A 206 27.51 4.71 -0.07
N GLY A 207 27.12 5.95 -0.35
CA GLY A 207 28.02 7.09 -0.53
C GLY A 207 28.55 7.71 0.77
N GLY A 208 28.10 7.24 1.94
CA GLY A 208 28.53 7.78 3.25
C GLY A 208 27.94 9.15 3.60
N HIS A 209 26.92 9.62 2.88
CA HIS A 209 26.21 10.87 3.18
C HIS A 209 25.28 10.74 4.40
N VAL A 210 24.85 9.52 4.72
CA VAL A 210 24.19 9.15 5.96
C VAL A 210 24.90 7.95 6.57
N HIS A 211 24.75 7.76 7.88
CA HIS A 211 25.46 6.72 8.63
C HIS A 211 24.68 5.41 8.70
N LEU A 212 23.35 5.51 8.70
CA LEU A 212 22.45 4.36 8.78
C LEU A 212 21.18 4.63 7.99
N SER A 213 20.48 3.56 7.61
CA SER A 213 19.16 3.64 6.97
C SER A 213 18.35 2.40 7.28
N PHE A 214 17.03 2.57 7.38
CA PHE A 214 16.09 1.44 7.38
C PHE A 214 15.70 1.14 5.95
N VAL A 215 16.06 -0.05 5.50
CA VAL A 215 15.87 -0.45 4.11
C VAL A 215 15.20 -1.82 4.02
N ASN A 216 14.59 -2.10 2.87
CA ASN A 216 14.15 -3.45 2.56
C ASN A 216 15.39 -4.34 2.40
N PRO A 217 15.43 -5.54 3.03
CA PRO A 217 16.56 -6.47 2.95
C PRO A 217 17.05 -6.73 1.53
N MET A 218 16.10 -6.76 0.62
CA MET A 218 16.29 -7.00 -0.80
C MET A 218 17.21 -6.01 -1.49
N VAL A 219 16.95 -4.72 -1.23
CA VAL A 219 17.69 -3.63 -1.92
C VAL A 219 19.18 -3.67 -1.58
N ILE A 220 19.54 -4.22 -0.42
CA ILE A 220 20.93 -4.27 0.06
C ILE A 220 21.55 -5.67 0.07
N ARG A 221 20.81 -6.71 -0.35
CA ARG A 221 21.26 -8.11 -0.28
C ARG A 221 22.65 -8.33 -0.91
N GLU A 222 22.84 -7.82 -2.13
CA GLU A 222 24.14 -7.95 -2.82
C GLU A 222 25.22 -7.10 -2.16
N HIS A 223 24.90 -5.97 -1.55
CA HIS A 223 25.83 -5.16 -0.78
C HIS A 223 26.26 -5.84 0.52
N VAL A 224 25.39 -6.64 1.13
CA VAL A 224 25.76 -7.48 2.29
C VAL A 224 26.67 -8.61 1.85
N LYS A 225 26.37 -9.30 0.75
CA LYS A 225 27.19 -10.39 0.22
C LYS A 225 28.62 -9.95 -0.18
N ASN A 226 28.73 -8.78 -0.78
CA ASN A 226 30.03 -8.24 -1.19
C ASN A 226 30.77 -7.48 -0.04
N GLY A 227 30.17 -7.45 1.15
CA GLY A 227 30.78 -6.89 2.36
C GLY A 227 30.86 -5.38 2.40
N THR A 228 30.07 -4.64 1.61
CA THR A 228 30.03 -3.15 1.67
C THR A 228 29.04 -2.63 2.69
N ILE A 229 27.98 -3.39 2.98
CA ILE A 229 26.95 -3.09 3.98
C ILE A 229 26.90 -4.19 5.04
N ARG A 230 26.68 -3.78 6.28
CA ARG A 230 26.35 -4.63 7.42
C ARG A 230 24.92 -4.32 7.87
N ILE A 231 24.17 -5.38 8.21
CA ILE A 231 22.88 -5.26 8.87
C ILE A 231 23.08 -5.45 10.37
N LEU A 232 22.57 -4.52 11.18
CA LEU A 232 22.69 -4.58 12.63
C LEU A 232 21.46 -5.17 13.32
N ALA A 233 20.27 -5.01 12.72
CA ALA A 233 19.03 -5.52 13.29
C ALA A 233 17.92 -5.68 12.25
N VAL A 234 16.95 -6.54 12.55
CA VAL A 234 15.71 -6.80 11.75
C VAL A 234 14.49 -6.39 12.56
N THR A 235 13.51 -5.72 11.94
CA THR A 235 12.26 -5.27 12.63
C THR A 235 11.20 -6.38 12.76
N GLY A 236 11.46 -7.59 12.26
CA GLY A 236 10.52 -8.72 12.36
C GLY A 236 10.50 -9.36 13.74
N GLU A 237 9.43 -10.13 14.01
CA GLU A 237 9.38 -11.03 15.18
C GLU A 237 10.42 -12.14 15.11
N GLN A 238 10.85 -12.49 13.91
CA GLN A 238 11.84 -13.53 13.63
C GLN A 238 12.91 -13.00 12.69
N ARG A 239 14.09 -13.64 12.71
CA ARG A 239 15.16 -13.38 11.76
C ARG A 239 14.73 -13.67 10.33
N LEU A 240 15.44 -13.10 9.36
CA LEU A 240 15.17 -13.33 7.95
C LEU A 240 15.51 -14.76 7.54
N PRO A 241 14.70 -15.40 6.69
CA PRO A 241 14.97 -16.75 6.21
C PRO A 241 16.09 -16.82 5.15
N ASP A 242 16.46 -15.68 4.52
CA ASP A 242 17.52 -15.64 3.52
C ASP A 242 18.89 -16.01 4.17
N PRO A 243 19.58 -17.06 3.69
CA PRO A 243 20.85 -17.51 4.28
C PRO A 243 21.92 -16.42 4.41
N ALA A 244 21.94 -15.46 3.47
CA ALA A 244 22.88 -14.33 3.53
C ALA A 244 22.59 -13.34 4.66
N LEU A 245 21.38 -13.35 5.20
CA LEU A 245 20.85 -12.38 6.17
C LEU A 245 20.41 -13.04 7.49
N ALA A 246 20.31 -14.37 7.54
CA ALA A 246 19.74 -15.15 8.64
C ALA A 246 20.48 -15.01 9.98
N GLN A 247 21.75 -14.60 9.95
CA GLN A 247 22.53 -14.40 11.18
C GLN A 247 22.23 -13.07 11.87
N THR A 248 21.55 -12.13 11.20
CA THR A 248 21.21 -10.83 11.78
C THR A 248 20.12 -11.00 12.85
N PRO A 249 20.37 -10.56 14.11
CA PRO A 249 19.35 -10.65 15.16
C PRO A 249 18.24 -9.64 14.94
N THR A 250 17.06 -9.92 15.51
CA THR A 250 15.96 -8.94 15.54
C THR A 250 16.25 -7.83 16.55
N PHE A 251 15.54 -6.70 16.43
CA PHE A 251 15.58 -5.66 17.48
C PHE A 251 15.16 -6.22 18.84
N LYS A 252 14.13 -7.08 18.85
CA LYS A 252 13.59 -7.72 20.05
C LYS A 252 14.62 -8.63 20.74
N GLU A 253 15.37 -9.43 19.97
CA GLU A 253 16.47 -10.25 20.50
C GLU A 253 17.57 -9.39 21.15
N GLN A 254 17.67 -8.12 20.75
CA GLN A 254 18.64 -7.14 21.25
C GLN A 254 18.07 -6.18 22.30
N GLY A 255 16.87 -6.46 22.84
CA GLY A 255 16.24 -5.72 23.92
C GLY A 255 15.44 -4.48 23.51
N LEU A 256 15.26 -4.22 22.21
CA LEU A 256 14.42 -3.13 21.72
C LEU A 256 13.12 -3.73 21.14
N ASP A 257 11.96 -3.40 21.72
CA ASP A 257 10.66 -3.87 21.22
C ASP A 257 10.20 -3.09 19.98
N ILE A 258 10.88 -3.37 18.86
CA ILE A 258 10.55 -2.82 17.53
C ILE A 258 10.20 -3.98 16.61
N THR A 259 8.92 -4.33 16.55
CA THR A 259 8.37 -5.46 15.80
C THR A 259 7.32 -5.00 14.80
N LEU A 260 7.79 -4.35 13.73
CA LEU A 260 6.95 -3.84 12.65
C LEU A 260 7.39 -4.42 11.31
N THR A 261 6.41 -4.85 10.52
CA THR A 261 6.64 -5.43 9.19
C THR A 261 6.06 -4.52 8.12
N ASN A 262 6.85 -4.20 7.12
CA ASN A 262 6.34 -3.53 5.92
C ASN A 262 5.55 -4.53 5.07
N TRP A 263 4.49 -4.06 4.43
CA TRP A 263 3.69 -4.84 3.50
C TRP A 263 3.39 -4.02 2.24
N TYR A 264 3.09 -4.73 1.16
CA TYR A 264 2.82 -4.19 -0.16
C TYR A 264 1.51 -4.77 -0.68
N GLY A 265 0.60 -3.90 -1.09
CA GLY A 265 -0.72 -4.29 -1.56
C GLY A 265 -1.17 -3.46 -2.75
N ILE A 266 -2.39 -3.73 -3.20
CA ILE A 266 -3.05 -3.06 -4.30
C ILE A 266 -4.39 -2.52 -3.78
N ALA A 267 -4.71 -1.29 -4.15
CA ALA A 267 -6.00 -0.69 -3.85
C ALA A 267 -6.56 0.11 -5.02
N VAL A 268 -7.84 0.38 -4.93
CA VAL A 268 -8.61 1.23 -5.84
C VAL A 268 -9.35 2.32 -5.04
N PRO A 269 -9.87 3.38 -5.67
CA PRO A 269 -10.80 4.30 -5.02
C PRO A 269 -11.97 3.54 -4.37
N LYS A 270 -12.41 3.98 -3.20
CA LYS A 270 -13.45 3.30 -2.39
C LYS A 270 -14.72 2.99 -3.18
N GLU A 271 -15.15 3.94 -4.00
CA GLU A 271 -16.41 3.90 -4.75
C GLU A 271 -16.33 3.05 -6.04
N THR A 272 -15.19 2.39 -6.31
CA THR A 272 -15.09 1.48 -7.46
C THR A 272 -16.17 0.40 -7.37
N PRO A 273 -16.94 0.14 -8.45
CA PRO A 273 -18.04 -0.81 -8.44
C PRO A 273 -17.64 -2.21 -7.97
N PRO A 274 -18.51 -2.90 -7.20
CA PRO A 274 -18.18 -4.21 -6.62
C PRO A 274 -17.75 -5.26 -7.66
N GLN A 275 -18.39 -5.27 -8.84
CA GLN A 275 -18.05 -6.19 -9.93
C GLN A 275 -16.65 -5.95 -10.49
N ILE A 276 -16.19 -4.69 -10.53
CA ILE A 276 -14.83 -4.33 -10.98
C ILE A 276 -13.81 -4.73 -9.90
N LYS A 277 -14.09 -4.41 -8.63
CA LYS A 277 -13.24 -4.85 -7.50
C LYS A 277 -13.09 -6.37 -7.48
N LYS A 278 -14.18 -7.12 -7.70
CA LYS A 278 -14.14 -8.58 -7.77
C LYS A 278 -13.25 -9.08 -8.91
N LYS A 279 -13.41 -8.54 -10.12
CA LYS A 279 -12.56 -8.91 -11.28
C LYS A 279 -11.08 -8.61 -11.04
N LEU A 280 -10.76 -7.45 -10.49
CA LEU A 280 -9.39 -7.10 -10.12
C LEU A 280 -8.84 -8.07 -9.05
N ALA A 281 -9.62 -8.35 -7.99
CA ALA A 281 -9.20 -9.26 -6.94
C ALA A 281 -8.93 -10.68 -7.46
N GLU A 282 -9.79 -11.21 -8.33
CA GLU A 282 -9.60 -12.52 -8.97
C GLU A 282 -8.35 -12.53 -9.87
N GLY A 283 -8.17 -11.51 -10.70
CA GLY A 283 -7.02 -11.38 -11.58
C GLY A 283 -5.70 -11.28 -10.81
N PHE A 284 -5.64 -10.42 -9.81
CA PHE A 284 -4.43 -10.29 -8.96
C PHE A 284 -4.18 -11.52 -8.10
N LYS A 285 -5.19 -12.17 -7.56
CA LYS A 285 -5.04 -13.47 -6.88
C LYS A 285 -4.37 -14.48 -7.79
N ASN A 286 -4.79 -14.58 -9.05
CA ASN A 286 -4.20 -15.51 -10.00
C ASN A 286 -2.75 -15.16 -10.33
N ILE A 287 -2.41 -13.86 -10.47
CA ILE A 287 -1.01 -13.42 -10.63
C ILE A 287 -0.19 -13.85 -9.41
N ILE A 288 -0.66 -13.52 -8.21
CA ILE A 288 0.07 -13.74 -6.96
C ILE A 288 0.25 -15.24 -6.67
N SER A 289 -0.67 -16.08 -7.15
CA SER A 289 -0.61 -17.54 -7.02
C SER A 289 0.19 -18.22 -8.14
N ASP A 290 0.67 -17.48 -9.14
CA ASP A 290 1.50 -18.05 -10.21
C ASP A 290 2.88 -18.44 -9.64
N PRO A 291 3.35 -19.70 -9.84
CA PRO A 291 4.63 -20.16 -9.32
C PRO A 291 5.83 -19.34 -9.83
N GLU A 292 5.79 -18.87 -11.10
CA GLU A 292 6.86 -18.01 -11.64
C GLU A 292 6.85 -16.65 -10.96
N PHE A 293 5.67 -16.05 -10.72
CA PHE A 293 5.55 -14.81 -9.96
C PHE A 293 6.11 -14.97 -8.55
N THR A 294 5.71 -16.03 -7.85
CA THR A 294 6.17 -16.31 -6.47
C THR A 294 7.69 -16.49 -6.42
N SER A 295 8.26 -17.23 -7.38
CA SER A 295 9.71 -17.40 -7.50
C SER A 295 10.41 -16.06 -7.77
N ASN A 296 9.92 -15.28 -8.72
CA ASN A 296 10.48 -13.95 -9.03
C ASN A 296 10.45 -13.01 -7.82
N MET A 297 9.32 -12.97 -7.09
CA MET A 297 9.18 -12.16 -5.88
C MET A 297 10.17 -12.61 -4.78
N SER A 298 10.34 -13.91 -4.57
CA SER A 298 11.32 -14.45 -3.63
C SER A 298 12.75 -14.10 -4.03
N ASN A 299 13.10 -14.20 -5.33
CA ASN A 299 14.42 -13.88 -5.85
C ASN A 299 14.78 -12.40 -5.67
N ILE A 300 13.79 -11.52 -5.77
CA ILE A 300 13.94 -10.11 -5.44
C ILE A 300 13.73 -9.86 -3.93
N GLY A 301 13.56 -10.85 -3.04
CA GLY A 301 13.44 -10.81 -1.57
C GLY A 301 12.18 -10.10 -1.06
N LEU A 302 11.15 -10.08 -1.87
CA LEU A 302 9.81 -9.69 -1.49
C LEU A 302 8.93 -10.96 -1.43
N PRO A 303 9.08 -11.81 -0.40
CA PRO A 303 8.33 -13.06 -0.33
C PRO A 303 6.83 -12.78 -0.39
N VAL A 304 6.15 -13.56 -1.21
CA VAL A 304 4.69 -13.45 -1.36
C VAL A 304 4.02 -13.76 -0.02
N GLN A 305 3.15 -12.84 0.40
CA GLN A 305 2.22 -13.04 1.50
C GLN A 305 0.86 -12.52 1.07
N TYR A 306 0.10 -13.38 0.41
CA TYR A 306 -1.22 -13.04 -0.11
C TYR A 306 -2.25 -12.93 1.00
N LEU A 307 -3.00 -11.81 0.98
CA LEU A 307 -4.26 -11.65 1.69
C LEU A 307 -5.30 -11.14 0.69
N GLY A 308 -6.52 -11.69 0.77
CA GLY A 308 -7.65 -11.22 -0.02
C GLY A 308 -8.16 -9.83 0.42
N PRO A 309 -9.15 -9.26 -0.28
CA PRO A 309 -9.63 -7.91 0.00
C PRO A 309 -10.08 -7.70 1.45
N GLN A 310 -10.88 -8.63 2.00
CA GLN A 310 -11.38 -8.50 3.37
C GLN A 310 -10.25 -8.65 4.40
N GLU A 311 -9.42 -9.66 4.26
CA GLU A 311 -8.27 -9.89 5.15
C GLU A 311 -7.30 -8.71 5.13
N THR A 312 -7.09 -8.10 3.95
CA THR A 312 -6.26 -6.89 3.81
C THR A 312 -6.91 -5.70 4.52
N GLN A 313 -8.23 -5.53 4.41
CA GLN A 313 -8.96 -4.46 5.12
C GLN A 313 -8.84 -4.62 6.63
N ASP A 314 -9.03 -5.83 7.13
CA ASP A 314 -8.95 -6.14 8.56
C ASP A 314 -7.53 -5.87 9.10
N LYS A 315 -6.52 -6.27 8.32
CA LYS A 315 -5.12 -5.97 8.63
C LYS A 315 -4.83 -4.47 8.67
N TRP A 316 -5.32 -3.68 7.71
CA TRP A 316 -5.15 -2.23 7.72
C TRP A 316 -5.69 -1.60 9.01
N LEU A 317 -6.87 -2.04 9.45
CA LEU A 317 -7.50 -1.53 10.68
C LEU A 317 -6.69 -1.93 11.92
N ALA A 318 -6.28 -3.18 12.00
CA ALA A 318 -5.48 -3.69 13.12
C ALA A 318 -4.11 -3.00 13.20
N ASP A 319 -3.39 -2.89 12.07
CA ASP A 319 -2.10 -2.21 12.00
C ASP A 319 -2.23 -0.72 12.37
N LYS A 320 -3.25 -0.01 11.82
CA LYS A 320 -3.50 1.40 12.16
C LYS A 320 -3.74 1.57 13.66
N GLN A 321 -4.51 0.70 14.29
CA GLN A 321 -4.77 0.74 15.72
C GLN A 321 -3.49 0.51 16.53
N LYS A 322 -2.74 -0.55 16.23
CA LYS A 322 -1.47 -0.88 16.90
C LYS A 322 -0.48 0.29 16.81
N ILE A 323 -0.28 0.80 15.60
CA ILE A 323 0.67 1.90 15.35
C ILE A 323 0.21 3.17 16.08
N THR A 324 -1.10 3.49 16.07
CA THR A 324 -1.63 4.68 16.75
C THR A 324 -1.34 4.65 18.25
N LEU A 325 -1.52 3.49 18.90
CA LEU A 325 -1.21 3.32 20.32
C LEU A 325 0.29 3.50 20.55
N THR A 326 1.15 2.79 19.81
CA THR A 326 2.61 2.91 19.92
C THR A 326 3.09 4.36 19.79
N LEU A 327 2.59 5.08 18.77
CA LEU A 327 2.98 6.46 18.50
C LEU A 327 2.56 7.43 19.63
N LYS A 328 1.39 7.21 20.23
CA LYS A 328 0.90 8.04 21.35
C LYS A 328 1.70 7.77 22.62
N ASP A 329 1.88 6.51 22.96
CA ASP A 329 2.53 6.08 24.20
C ASP A 329 4.01 6.50 24.25
N THR A 330 4.67 6.59 23.09
CA THR A 330 6.07 6.98 22.96
C THR A 330 6.29 8.48 22.74
N GLY A 331 5.24 9.26 22.49
CA GLY A 331 5.37 10.68 22.12
C GLY A 331 5.92 10.95 20.71
N ILE A 332 6.23 9.91 19.94
CA ILE A 332 6.77 10.01 18.57
C ILE A 332 5.77 10.71 17.64
N LEU A 333 4.46 10.56 17.89
CA LEU A 333 3.41 11.18 17.08
C LEU A 333 3.60 12.70 16.98
N GLU A 334 3.76 13.37 18.11
CA GLU A 334 3.93 14.83 18.14
C GLU A 334 5.30 15.26 17.58
N LYS A 335 6.34 14.47 17.79
CA LYS A 335 7.66 14.71 17.21
C LYS A 335 7.58 14.73 15.67
N ILE A 336 7.00 13.71 15.05
CA ILE A 336 6.85 13.63 13.59
C ILE A 336 5.92 14.72 13.06
N ARG A 337 4.82 15.04 13.76
CA ARG A 337 3.93 16.15 13.39
C ARG A 337 4.67 17.50 13.30
N ASN A 338 5.56 17.75 14.25
CA ASN A 338 6.35 18.99 14.26
C ASN A 338 7.40 19.02 13.14
N GLN A 339 7.97 17.89 12.79
CA GLN A 339 8.91 17.77 11.66
C GLN A 339 8.24 17.91 10.28
N ARG A 340 6.92 17.74 10.19
CA ARG A 340 6.14 17.88 8.94
C ARG A 340 5.59 19.29 8.70
N LYS A 341 5.68 20.19 9.67
CA LYS A 341 5.29 21.61 9.54
C LYS A 341 6.34 22.36 8.73
#